data_89b6cc3ad9089118d870614c64ac62d8
#
_entry.id   89b6cc3ad9089118d870614c64ac62d8
#
_cell.length_a   1.000
_cell.length_b   1.000
_cell.length_c   1.000
_cell.angle_alpha   90.00
_cell.angle_beta   90.00
_cell.angle_gamma   90.00
#
_symmetry.space_group_name_H-M   'P 1'
#
loop_
_entity.id
_entity.type
_entity.pdbx_description
1 polymer ?
#
loop_
_entity_poly.entity_id
_entity_poly.type
_entity_poly.pdbx_seq_one_letter_code
_entity_poly.pdbx_strand_id
1 'polypeptide(L)'
;MAGAVALTGCSKSAEKAEAPAAESKVADSGDTIKVGILHSLSGTMAISETSLKDTALMAIKEINDKGGVLGKKLEPVVVDPASDWPLFAEQARQLITQDKVAVIFGAWTSVSRKSVLPVVEELNGLLFYPVQYEGQEQSKNIFYTGAAPNQQAIPAVEYLMSEEGGKAERFVLLGTDYVYPRTTNQILRAFLKSKGVADADIMEEYTPFGHSNYQTIVGNVKKFAAGKKTAVISTINGDSNVPFYRELGNQGIKASDIPVMAFSVGEEELRGIDTKPLVGHLASWNYFMSVKNPVNTEFTNKMKQYAVEFKLPNADKLVTNDPMEATYVGINMWKQAVEKAGSTEVDKVREAMAGQEFKAPSGYTLKMDATNHHLHKPVMIGQIRGDGQFDVVYKTPQAIQAQPWSPYIPK
;
A
#
# COMPACT_ATOMS: atom_id res chain seq x y z
N MET A 1 69.85 -10.61 63.94
CA MET A 1 68.89 -10.26 64.92
C MET A 1 67.79 -9.45 64.26
N ALA A 2 66.67 -9.95 64.35
CA ALA A 2 65.41 -9.65 63.74
C ALA A 2 64.76 -8.34 64.19
N GLY A 3 63.97 -7.73 63.37
CA GLY A 3 63.09 -6.66 63.77
C GLY A 3 62.06 -6.43 62.66
N ALA A 4 60.94 -7.13 62.78
CA ALA A 4 59.79 -6.92 61.91
C ALA A 4 58.98 -5.74 62.45
N VAL A 5 58.59 -4.83 61.51
CA VAL A 5 57.59 -3.81 61.81
C VAL A 5 56.47 -3.98 60.76
N ALA A 6 55.30 -4.32 61.25
CA ALA A 6 54.08 -4.38 60.48
C ALA A 6 53.49 -2.98 60.32
N LEU A 7 53.16 -2.59 59.11
CA LEU A 7 52.35 -1.41 58.77
C LEU A 7 51.02 -1.86 58.21
N THR A 8 49.96 -1.66 58.99
CA THR A 8 48.57 -1.80 58.59
C THR A 8 48.15 -0.65 57.71
N GLY A 9 47.88 -0.93 56.46
CA GLY A 9 47.25 0.01 55.46
C GLY A 9 45.76 -0.22 55.41
N CYS A 10 44.97 0.75 55.89
CA CYS A 10 43.53 0.82 55.62
C CYS A 10 43.25 1.15 54.14
N SER A 11 42.74 0.23 53.37
CA SER A 11 42.14 0.53 52.09
C SER A 11 40.66 0.80 52.28
N LYS A 12 40.26 2.03 51.99
CA LYS A 12 38.85 2.41 51.82
C LYS A 12 38.35 1.79 50.52
N SER A 13 37.43 0.82 50.61
CA SER A 13 36.62 0.32 49.51
C SER A 13 35.64 1.42 49.10
N ALA A 14 35.74 1.84 47.85
CA ALA A 14 34.73 2.68 47.20
C ALA A 14 33.51 1.81 46.90
N GLU A 15 32.42 2.12 47.52
CA GLU A 15 31.10 1.56 47.30
C GLU A 15 30.61 2.06 45.92
N LYS A 16 30.51 1.12 44.96
CA LYS A 16 29.94 1.37 43.65
C LYS A 16 28.42 1.34 43.82
N ALA A 17 27.79 2.50 43.72
CA ALA A 17 26.35 2.61 43.66
C ALA A 17 25.83 1.88 42.40
N GLU A 18 25.20 0.74 42.57
CA GLU A 18 24.38 0.10 41.56
C GLU A 18 23.12 0.95 41.32
N ALA A 19 22.98 1.43 40.07
CA ALA A 19 21.72 2.02 39.60
C ALA A 19 20.63 0.92 39.61
N PRO A 20 19.40 1.23 40.04
CA PRO A 20 18.34 0.24 40.03
C PRO A 20 18.05 -0.18 38.58
N ALA A 21 18.22 -1.46 38.29
CA ALA A 21 17.76 -2.08 37.08
C ALA A 21 16.25 -1.86 36.97
N ALA A 22 15.83 -1.16 35.95
CA ALA A 22 14.43 -1.07 35.57
C ALA A 22 13.97 -2.50 35.25
N GLU A 23 13.21 -3.11 36.15
CA GLU A 23 12.48 -4.33 35.89
C GLU A 23 11.52 -4.04 34.71
N SER A 24 11.92 -4.44 33.52
CA SER A 24 10.97 -4.64 32.42
C SER A 24 10.06 -5.79 32.87
N LYS A 25 8.87 -5.45 33.35
CA LYS A 25 7.81 -6.44 33.51
C LYS A 25 7.57 -7.04 32.12
N VAL A 26 8.06 -8.23 31.91
CA VAL A 26 7.63 -9.09 30.79
C VAL A 26 6.14 -9.31 31.02
N ALA A 27 5.32 -8.68 30.18
CA ALA A 27 3.88 -8.90 30.18
C ALA A 27 3.63 -10.39 29.94
N ASP A 28 2.81 -10.97 30.79
CA ASP A 28 2.35 -12.35 30.68
C ASP A 28 1.77 -12.59 29.27
N SER A 29 2.29 -13.61 28.55
CA SER A 29 1.98 -13.91 27.15
C SER A 29 0.51 -14.30 26.89
N GLY A 30 -0.34 -14.28 27.90
CA GLY A 30 -1.77 -14.55 27.84
C GLY A 30 -2.67 -13.33 27.55
N ASP A 31 -2.13 -12.11 27.66
CA ASP A 31 -2.92 -10.87 27.62
C ASP A 31 -2.86 -10.09 26.31
N THR A 32 -2.23 -10.62 25.27
CA THR A 32 -2.11 -9.96 23.96
C THR A 32 -2.80 -10.74 22.85
N ILE A 33 -3.20 -10.02 21.77
CA ILE A 33 -3.62 -10.62 20.49
C ILE A 33 -2.51 -10.31 19.49
N LYS A 34 -1.82 -11.34 19.01
CA LYS A 34 -0.79 -11.18 17.98
C LYS A 34 -1.38 -10.91 16.62
N VAL A 35 -0.82 -9.94 15.90
CA VAL A 35 -1.19 -9.57 14.55
C VAL A 35 0.05 -9.52 13.66
N GLY A 36 0.00 -10.17 12.50
CA GLY A 36 1.14 -10.25 11.57
C GLY A 36 1.20 -9.01 10.67
N ILE A 37 2.40 -8.45 10.49
CA ILE A 37 2.68 -7.39 9.53
C ILE A 37 3.68 -7.94 8.52
N LEU A 38 3.21 -8.17 7.30
CA LEU A 38 3.95 -8.85 6.22
C LEU A 38 4.20 -7.89 5.07
N HIS A 39 5.24 -7.08 5.18
CA HIS A 39 5.64 -6.09 4.19
C HIS A 39 7.14 -6.11 3.93
N SER A 40 7.54 -5.97 2.65
CA SER A 40 8.94 -5.85 2.28
C SER A 40 9.55 -4.56 2.81
N LEU A 41 10.55 -4.70 3.67
CA LEU A 41 11.32 -3.59 4.25
C LEU A 41 12.69 -3.45 3.56
N SER A 42 12.99 -4.35 2.66
CA SER A 42 14.18 -4.38 1.79
C SER A 42 13.82 -4.85 0.38
N GLY A 43 14.74 -4.66 -0.59
CA GLY A 43 14.50 -5.00 -1.99
C GLY A 43 13.71 -3.96 -2.77
N THR A 44 13.25 -4.32 -3.97
CA THR A 44 12.63 -3.42 -4.96
C THR A 44 11.32 -2.77 -4.51
N MET A 45 10.61 -3.38 -3.56
CA MET A 45 9.31 -2.90 -3.07
C MET A 45 9.40 -2.12 -1.74
N ALA A 46 10.58 -2.02 -1.13
CA ALA A 46 10.74 -1.31 0.15
C ALA A 46 10.29 0.15 0.08
N ILE A 47 10.49 0.82 -1.07
CA ILE A 47 10.07 2.21 -1.29
C ILE A 47 8.56 2.41 -1.04
N SER A 48 7.74 1.42 -1.34
CA SER A 48 6.28 1.47 -1.20
C SER A 48 5.79 0.79 0.08
N GLU A 49 6.40 -0.33 0.50
CA GLU A 49 5.87 -1.17 1.59
C GLU A 49 6.29 -0.73 3.00
N THR A 50 7.44 -0.02 3.14
CA THR A 50 7.89 0.42 4.47
C THR A 50 6.88 1.36 5.14
N SER A 51 6.26 2.25 4.38
CA SER A 51 5.24 3.16 4.89
C SER A 51 3.96 2.45 5.35
N LEU A 52 3.64 1.29 4.76
CA LEU A 52 2.50 0.48 5.17
C LEU A 52 2.75 -0.21 6.51
N LYS A 53 3.97 -0.72 6.72
CA LYS A 53 4.39 -1.24 8.05
C LYS A 53 4.27 -0.15 9.11
N ASP A 54 4.75 1.06 8.83
CA ASP A 54 4.67 2.18 9.77
C ASP A 54 3.23 2.59 10.07
N THR A 55 2.36 2.60 9.05
CA THR A 55 0.92 2.87 9.22
C THR A 55 0.24 1.80 10.07
N ALA A 56 0.57 0.53 9.85
CA ALA A 56 0.03 -0.57 10.64
C ALA A 56 0.43 -0.44 12.11
N LEU A 57 1.69 -0.14 12.39
CA LEU A 57 2.18 0.06 13.75
C LEU A 57 1.53 1.27 14.43
N MET A 58 1.33 2.37 13.70
CA MET A 58 0.60 3.55 14.18
C MET A 58 -0.84 3.20 14.55
N ALA A 59 -1.56 2.49 13.67
CA ALA A 59 -2.94 2.09 13.92
C ALA A 59 -3.05 1.13 15.13
N ILE A 60 -2.13 0.19 15.26
CA ILE A 60 -2.05 -0.73 16.41
C ILE A 60 -1.79 0.05 17.70
N LYS A 61 -0.85 1.01 17.67
CA LYS A 61 -0.59 1.88 18.83
C LYS A 61 -1.86 2.65 19.23
N GLU A 62 -2.56 3.25 18.28
CA GLU A 62 -3.81 3.97 18.56
C GLU A 62 -4.87 3.09 19.20
N ILE A 63 -5.03 1.86 18.69
CA ILE A 63 -5.96 0.88 19.27
C ILE A 63 -5.53 0.51 20.70
N ASN A 64 -4.24 0.28 20.91
CA ASN A 64 -3.71 -0.07 22.21
C ASN A 64 -3.84 1.06 23.23
N ASP A 65 -3.62 2.29 22.82
CA ASP A 65 -3.79 3.47 23.69
C ASP A 65 -5.24 3.63 24.15
N LYS A 66 -6.19 3.18 23.34
CA LYS A 66 -7.64 3.16 23.64
C LYS A 66 -8.14 1.91 24.39
N GLY A 67 -7.22 1.03 24.85
CA GLY A 67 -7.58 -0.15 25.63
C GLY A 67 -7.46 -1.48 24.87
N GLY A 68 -7.07 -1.47 23.62
CA GLY A 68 -6.90 -2.68 22.80
C GLY A 68 -8.20 -3.20 22.19
N VAL A 69 -8.29 -4.50 22.00
CA VAL A 69 -9.43 -5.22 21.41
C VAL A 69 -9.87 -6.32 22.38
N LEU A 70 -11.15 -6.37 22.72
CA LEU A 70 -11.69 -7.31 23.74
C LEU A 70 -10.92 -7.24 25.07
N GLY A 71 -10.45 -6.05 25.47
CA GLY A 71 -9.67 -5.84 26.68
C GLY A 71 -8.21 -6.29 26.60
N LYS A 72 -7.72 -6.72 25.42
CA LYS A 72 -6.36 -7.17 25.20
C LYS A 72 -5.60 -6.21 24.30
N LYS A 73 -4.31 -6.02 24.56
CA LYS A 73 -3.42 -5.27 23.67
C LYS A 73 -3.13 -6.06 22.40
N LEU A 74 -2.99 -5.37 21.27
CA LEU A 74 -2.47 -5.96 20.05
C LEU A 74 -0.94 -5.99 20.10
N GLU A 75 -0.35 -7.13 19.75
CA GLU A 75 1.09 -7.33 19.65
C GLU A 75 1.47 -7.53 18.17
N PRO A 76 2.13 -6.55 17.53
CA PRO A 76 2.54 -6.70 16.15
C PRO A 76 3.74 -7.66 16.02
N VAL A 77 3.63 -8.62 15.11
CA VAL A 77 4.73 -9.48 14.66
C VAL A 77 5.14 -9.02 13.27
N VAL A 78 6.22 -8.26 13.17
CA VAL A 78 6.71 -7.68 11.93
C VAL A 78 7.74 -8.60 11.29
N VAL A 79 7.56 -8.91 10.02
CA VAL A 79 8.50 -9.71 9.22
C VAL A 79 8.85 -8.98 7.92
N ASP A 80 10.06 -9.21 7.41
CA ASP A 80 10.54 -8.66 6.15
C ASP A 80 10.75 -9.79 5.13
N PRO A 81 9.85 -9.95 4.16
CA PRO A 81 10.04 -10.91 3.06
C PRO A 81 10.96 -10.40 1.94
N ALA A 82 11.62 -9.26 2.11
CA ALA A 82 12.72 -8.76 1.27
C ALA A 82 12.41 -8.71 -0.23
N SER A 83 11.18 -8.45 -0.64
CA SER A 83 10.72 -8.47 -2.04
C SER A 83 10.96 -9.83 -2.73
N ASP A 84 10.99 -10.90 -1.95
CA ASP A 84 11.12 -12.29 -2.39
C ASP A 84 9.77 -13.00 -2.28
N TRP A 85 9.18 -13.38 -3.39
CA TRP A 85 7.81 -13.89 -3.42
C TRP A 85 7.64 -15.26 -2.70
N PRO A 86 8.54 -16.23 -2.86
CA PRO A 86 8.53 -17.44 -2.04
C PRO A 86 8.62 -17.18 -0.54
N LEU A 87 9.42 -16.21 -0.12
CA LEU A 87 9.58 -15.85 1.28
C LEU A 87 8.29 -15.24 1.90
N PHE A 88 7.47 -14.57 1.10
CA PHE A 88 6.14 -14.14 1.54
C PHE A 88 5.28 -15.34 1.99
N ALA A 89 5.26 -16.41 1.23
CA ALA A 89 4.50 -17.62 1.56
C ALA A 89 5.08 -18.32 2.82
N GLU A 90 6.39 -18.43 2.91
CA GLU A 90 7.07 -19.03 4.07
C GLU A 90 6.77 -18.25 5.35
N GLN A 91 6.95 -16.94 5.32
CA GLN A 91 6.70 -16.09 6.48
C GLN A 91 5.21 -16.01 6.85
N ALA A 92 4.30 -16.02 5.87
CA ALA A 92 2.86 -16.13 6.16
C ALA A 92 2.54 -17.43 6.92
N ARG A 93 3.13 -18.56 6.50
CA ARG A 93 2.98 -19.84 7.20
C ARG A 93 3.55 -19.78 8.61
N GLN A 94 4.72 -19.19 8.79
CA GLN A 94 5.33 -18.99 10.11
C GLN A 94 4.43 -18.15 11.02
N LEU A 95 3.95 -17.00 10.55
CA LEU A 95 3.06 -16.12 11.30
C LEU A 95 1.81 -16.85 11.82
N ILE A 96 1.21 -17.71 10.97
CA ILE A 96 0.00 -18.46 11.35
C ILE A 96 0.34 -19.64 12.27
N THR A 97 1.35 -20.45 11.93
CA THR A 97 1.58 -21.75 12.61
C THR A 97 2.47 -21.65 13.83
N GLN A 98 3.45 -20.73 13.84
CA GLN A 98 4.41 -20.59 14.93
C GLN A 98 4.06 -19.40 15.83
N ASP A 99 3.88 -18.21 15.24
CA ASP A 99 3.58 -17.00 16.00
C ASP A 99 2.12 -16.95 16.47
N LYS A 100 1.22 -17.72 15.83
CA LYS A 100 -0.22 -17.79 16.17
C LYS A 100 -0.93 -16.45 16.03
N VAL A 101 -0.61 -15.69 14.98
CA VAL A 101 -1.29 -14.42 14.72
C VAL A 101 -2.77 -14.63 14.38
N ALA A 102 -3.63 -13.73 14.86
CA ALA A 102 -5.08 -13.75 14.57
C ALA A 102 -5.40 -13.28 13.15
N VAL A 103 -4.53 -12.48 12.56
CA VAL A 103 -4.69 -11.86 11.24
C VAL A 103 -3.34 -11.45 10.69
N ILE A 104 -3.22 -11.38 9.36
CA ILE A 104 -2.07 -10.79 8.65
C ILE A 104 -2.55 -9.53 7.91
N PHE A 105 -1.81 -8.44 8.06
CA PHE A 105 -1.92 -7.23 7.25
C PHE A 105 -0.67 -7.15 6.38
N GLY A 106 -0.82 -7.15 5.05
CA GLY A 106 0.37 -7.17 4.24
C GLY A 106 0.19 -7.45 2.77
N ALA A 107 1.33 -7.66 2.14
CA ALA A 107 1.59 -7.77 0.72
C ALA A 107 1.33 -6.46 -0.04
N TRP A 108 2.00 -6.30 -1.15
CA TRP A 108 1.77 -5.22 -2.12
C TRP A 108 1.55 -5.80 -3.51
N THR A 109 2.53 -6.49 -4.06
CA THR A 109 2.45 -7.03 -5.41
C THR A 109 1.44 -8.17 -5.50
N SER A 110 0.77 -8.29 -6.65
CA SER A 110 -0.14 -9.42 -6.88
C SER A 110 0.60 -10.76 -6.84
N VAL A 111 1.87 -10.80 -7.21
CA VAL A 111 2.66 -12.03 -7.11
C VAL A 111 2.92 -12.41 -5.65
N SER A 112 3.18 -11.47 -4.75
CA SER A 112 3.31 -11.76 -3.32
C SER A 112 1.98 -12.22 -2.71
N ARG A 113 0.87 -11.54 -3.01
CA ARG A 113 -0.46 -11.97 -2.57
C ARG A 113 -0.78 -13.39 -3.05
N LYS A 114 -0.52 -13.71 -4.33
CA LYS A 114 -0.76 -15.03 -4.90
C LYS A 114 0.12 -16.12 -4.29
N SER A 115 1.30 -15.77 -3.80
CA SER A 115 2.13 -16.69 -3.02
C SER A 115 1.53 -16.97 -1.63
N VAL A 116 0.92 -15.97 -1.00
CA VAL A 116 0.31 -16.09 0.34
C VAL A 116 -1.07 -16.74 0.28
N LEU A 117 -1.84 -16.54 -0.79
CA LEU A 117 -3.21 -17.01 -0.95
C LEU A 117 -3.40 -18.51 -0.59
N PRO A 118 -2.65 -19.46 -1.17
CA PRO A 118 -2.82 -20.86 -0.81
C PRO A 118 -2.48 -21.16 0.66
N VAL A 119 -1.58 -20.41 1.26
CA VAL A 119 -1.22 -20.58 2.68
C VAL A 119 -2.35 -20.17 3.60
N VAL A 120 -2.98 -19.02 3.38
CA VAL A 120 -4.10 -18.55 4.22
C VAL A 120 -5.36 -19.42 3.99
N GLU A 121 -5.57 -19.94 2.79
CA GLU A 121 -6.68 -20.85 2.53
C GLU A 121 -6.48 -22.23 3.18
N GLU A 122 -5.28 -22.82 3.04
CA GLU A 122 -4.94 -24.11 3.65
C GLU A 122 -5.05 -24.09 5.17
N LEU A 123 -4.55 -23.03 5.80
CA LEU A 123 -4.46 -22.91 7.25
C LEU A 123 -5.65 -22.18 7.88
N ASN A 124 -6.66 -21.80 7.10
CA ASN A 124 -7.76 -20.93 7.50
C ASN A 124 -7.26 -19.68 8.24
N GLY A 125 -6.19 -19.07 7.71
CA GLY A 125 -5.71 -17.76 8.15
C GLY A 125 -6.52 -16.62 7.54
N LEU A 126 -6.18 -15.39 7.89
CA LEU A 126 -6.85 -14.20 7.38
C LEU A 126 -5.83 -13.17 6.94
N LEU A 127 -5.95 -12.70 5.69
CA LEU A 127 -5.15 -11.62 5.13
C LEU A 127 -6.02 -10.40 4.81
N PHE A 128 -5.58 -9.22 5.24
CA PHE A 128 -6.07 -7.94 4.73
C PHE A 128 -5.06 -7.38 3.74
N TYR A 129 -5.47 -7.27 2.48
CA TYR A 129 -4.64 -6.83 1.35
C TYR A 129 -4.98 -5.39 0.97
N PRO A 130 -4.06 -4.41 1.15
CA PRO A 130 -4.40 -2.98 1.10
C PRO A 130 -4.10 -2.29 -0.24
N VAL A 131 -3.84 -3.03 -1.32
CA VAL A 131 -3.30 -2.47 -2.57
C VAL A 131 -4.25 -2.72 -3.73
N GLN A 132 -4.28 -1.79 -4.68
CA GLN A 132 -4.96 -1.99 -5.95
C GLN A 132 -4.43 -3.24 -6.67
N TYR A 133 -5.28 -3.88 -7.45
CA TYR A 133 -4.88 -5.09 -8.18
C TYR A 133 -5.74 -5.34 -9.42
N GLU A 134 -5.37 -6.35 -10.20
CA GLU A 134 -6.00 -6.74 -11.47
C GLU A 134 -7.39 -7.37 -11.35
N GLY A 135 -7.87 -7.60 -10.15
CA GLY A 135 -9.07 -8.42 -9.97
C GLY A 135 -8.82 -9.88 -10.33
N GLN A 136 -9.83 -10.54 -10.91
CA GLN A 136 -9.81 -11.95 -11.34
C GLN A 136 -9.46 -12.90 -10.20
N GLU A 137 -9.88 -12.56 -9.00
CA GLU A 137 -9.63 -13.31 -7.77
C GLU A 137 -10.67 -13.00 -6.73
N GLN A 138 -10.99 -14.01 -5.93
CA GLN A 138 -11.83 -13.89 -4.74
C GLN A 138 -11.44 -15.01 -3.79
N SER A 139 -11.27 -14.71 -2.51
CA SER A 139 -10.96 -15.68 -1.48
C SER A 139 -11.77 -15.42 -0.22
N LYS A 140 -12.22 -16.48 0.44
CA LYS A 140 -12.86 -16.35 1.76
C LYS A 140 -11.86 -15.96 2.87
N ASN A 141 -10.56 -16.10 2.60
CA ASN A 141 -9.47 -15.83 3.56
C ASN A 141 -8.75 -14.53 3.29
N ILE A 142 -9.21 -13.73 2.31
CA ILE A 142 -8.63 -12.41 2.00
C ILE A 142 -9.73 -11.35 1.98
N PHE A 143 -9.49 -10.25 2.67
CA PHE A 143 -10.23 -9.00 2.52
C PHE A 143 -9.39 -8.01 1.71
N TYR A 144 -9.99 -7.52 0.63
CA TYR A 144 -9.35 -6.63 -0.34
C TYR A 144 -9.77 -5.19 -0.02
N THR A 145 -8.87 -4.42 0.57
CA THR A 145 -9.13 -3.00 0.91
C THR A 145 -8.57 -2.03 -0.13
N GLY A 146 -7.78 -2.51 -1.09
CA GLY A 146 -7.36 -1.78 -2.28
C GLY A 146 -8.37 -1.88 -3.43
N ALA A 147 -8.13 -1.13 -4.51
CA ALA A 147 -9.04 -1.04 -5.65
C ALA A 147 -9.04 -2.29 -6.53
N ALA A 148 -10.22 -2.70 -6.99
CA ALA A 148 -10.42 -3.54 -8.15
C ALA A 148 -10.37 -2.68 -9.45
N PRO A 149 -10.25 -3.27 -10.66
CA PRO A 149 -10.10 -2.50 -11.90
C PRO A 149 -11.22 -1.49 -12.18
N ASN A 150 -12.46 -1.79 -11.80
CA ASN A 150 -13.57 -0.85 -11.96
C ASN A 150 -13.52 0.33 -10.96
N GLN A 151 -12.62 0.28 -9.99
CA GLN A 151 -12.41 1.33 -8.99
C GLN A 151 -11.09 2.09 -9.22
N GLN A 152 -10.36 1.81 -10.29
CA GLN A 152 -9.11 2.51 -10.64
C GLN A 152 -8.86 2.51 -12.16
N ALA A 153 -8.52 1.37 -12.75
CA ALA A 153 -8.01 1.27 -14.11
C ALA A 153 -9.03 1.72 -15.17
N ILE A 154 -10.24 1.22 -15.11
CA ILE A 154 -11.29 1.55 -16.10
C ILE A 154 -11.70 3.02 -15.99
N PRO A 155 -12.06 3.58 -14.83
CA PRO A 155 -12.40 5.00 -14.72
C PRO A 155 -11.25 5.94 -15.10
N ALA A 156 -10.00 5.56 -14.84
CA ALA A 156 -8.84 6.35 -15.24
C ALA A 156 -8.71 6.47 -16.76
N VAL A 157 -8.92 5.38 -17.49
CA VAL A 157 -8.88 5.40 -18.96
C VAL A 157 -10.09 6.15 -19.51
N GLU A 158 -11.28 5.99 -18.95
CA GLU A 158 -12.47 6.78 -19.31
C GLU A 158 -12.22 8.28 -19.13
N TYR A 159 -11.58 8.67 -18.02
CA TYR A 159 -11.20 10.06 -17.78
C TYR A 159 -10.26 10.58 -18.90
N LEU A 160 -9.20 9.83 -19.24
CA LEU A 160 -8.27 10.22 -20.30
C LEU A 160 -8.94 10.36 -21.68
N MET A 161 -9.99 9.60 -21.93
CA MET A 161 -10.79 9.68 -23.17
C MET A 161 -11.79 10.85 -23.16
N SER A 162 -12.11 11.41 -22.00
CA SER A 162 -13.04 12.53 -21.85
C SER A 162 -12.42 13.88 -22.26
N GLU A 163 -13.27 14.91 -22.35
CA GLU A 163 -12.80 16.28 -22.61
C GLU A 163 -11.84 16.78 -21.54
N GLU A 164 -12.19 16.56 -20.28
CA GLU A 164 -11.42 16.98 -19.12
C GLU A 164 -10.06 16.26 -19.08
N GLY A 165 -10.00 15.01 -19.51
CA GLY A 165 -8.78 14.20 -19.56
C GLY A 165 -7.95 14.36 -20.83
N GLY A 166 -8.38 15.22 -21.76
CA GLY A 166 -7.60 15.57 -22.97
C GLY A 166 -7.95 14.80 -24.23
N LYS A 167 -9.00 13.96 -24.23
CA LYS A 167 -9.46 13.18 -25.40
C LYS A 167 -8.38 12.30 -26.01
N ALA A 168 -7.73 11.49 -25.18
CA ALA A 168 -6.73 10.54 -25.69
C ALA A 168 -7.37 9.53 -26.65
N GLU A 169 -6.70 9.30 -27.76
CA GLU A 169 -7.12 8.38 -28.85
C GLU A 169 -6.12 7.22 -29.03
N ARG A 170 -4.93 7.34 -28.44
CA ARG A 170 -3.83 6.38 -28.52
C ARG A 170 -3.27 6.13 -27.13
N PHE A 171 -2.94 4.87 -26.82
CA PHE A 171 -2.56 4.46 -25.48
C PHE A 171 -1.29 3.63 -25.47
N VAL A 172 -0.41 3.96 -24.54
CA VAL A 172 0.76 3.14 -24.20
C VAL A 172 0.48 2.48 -22.85
N LEU A 173 0.44 1.16 -22.82
CA LEU A 173 0.28 0.35 -21.61
C LEU A 173 1.68 -0.11 -21.17
N LEU A 174 2.28 0.58 -20.21
CA LEU A 174 3.64 0.35 -19.75
C LEU A 174 3.63 -0.19 -18.32
N GLY A 175 4.19 -1.37 -18.09
CA GLY A 175 4.15 -2.00 -16.78
C GLY A 175 5.38 -2.82 -16.41
N THR A 176 5.46 -3.16 -15.14
CA THR A 176 6.39 -4.18 -14.65
C THR A 176 5.94 -5.55 -15.14
N ASP A 177 6.87 -6.43 -15.52
CA ASP A 177 6.56 -7.73 -16.12
C ASP A 177 6.17 -8.78 -15.07
N TYR A 178 4.91 -8.74 -14.63
CA TYR A 178 4.31 -9.77 -13.77
C TYR A 178 2.78 -9.74 -13.87
N VAL A 179 2.09 -10.58 -13.09
CA VAL A 179 0.66 -10.83 -13.25
C VAL A 179 -0.22 -9.58 -13.21
N TYR A 180 0.04 -8.63 -12.29
CA TYR A 180 -0.80 -7.43 -12.15
C TYR A 180 -0.80 -6.56 -13.43
N PRO A 181 0.34 -6.08 -13.95
CA PRO A 181 0.35 -5.31 -15.20
C PRO A 181 -0.15 -6.11 -16.41
N ARG A 182 0.25 -7.36 -16.54
CA ARG A 182 -0.17 -8.21 -17.65
C ARG A 182 -1.69 -8.37 -17.70
N THR A 183 -2.31 -8.71 -16.59
CA THR A 183 -3.77 -8.89 -16.53
C THR A 183 -4.52 -7.56 -16.63
N THR A 184 -4.04 -6.52 -15.94
CA THR A 184 -4.63 -5.17 -16.03
C THR A 184 -4.59 -4.65 -17.47
N ASN A 185 -3.48 -4.81 -18.17
CA ASN A 185 -3.35 -4.37 -19.55
C ASN A 185 -4.20 -5.20 -20.52
N GLN A 186 -4.39 -6.49 -20.25
CA GLN A 186 -5.33 -7.32 -20.99
C GLN A 186 -6.78 -6.80 -20.85
N ILE A 187 -7.19 -6.45 -19.63
CA ILE A 187 -8.49 -5.83 -19.36
C ILE A 187 -8.60 -4.49 -20.08
N LEU A 188 -7.59 -3.64 -19.98
CA LEU A 188 -7.60 -2.31 -20.61
C LEU A 188 -7.59 -2.38 -22.13
N ARG A 189 -6.83 -3.30 -22.73
CA ARG A 189 -6.86 -3.51 -24.17
C ARG A 189 -8.25 -3.91 -24.66
N ALA A 190 -8.89 -4.86 -23.98
CA ALA A 190 -10.26 -5.28 -24.31
C ALA A 190 -11.26 -4.14 -24.11
N PHE A 191 -11.13 -3.36 -23.05
CA PHE A 191 -11.94 -2.16 -22.80
C PHE A 191 -11.76 -1.11 -23.92
N LEU A 192 -10.52 -0.76 -24.26
CA LEU A 192 -10.19 0.22 -25.32
C LEU A 192 -10.77 -0.22 -26.67
N LYS A 193 -10.64 -1.49 -27.02
CA LYS A 193 -11.23 -2.05 -28.25
C LYS A 193 -12.76 -1.95 -28.23
N SER A 194 -13.40 -2.18 -27.09
CA SER A 194 -14.85 -1.99 -26.95
C SER A 194 -15.31 -0.54 -27.15
N LYS A 195 -14.39 0.42 -26.96
CA LYS A 195 -14.59 1.86 -27.23
C LYS A 195 -14.18 2.28 -28.63
N GLY A 196 -13.79 1.34 -29.50
CA GLY A 196 -13.42 1.61 -30.90
C GLY A 196 -11.96 1.98 -31.12
N VAL A 197 -11.09 1.86 -30.12
CA VAL A 197 -9.64 2.08 -30.28
C VAL A 197 -9.04 0.92 -31.07
N ALA A 198 -8.36 1.21 -32.17
CA ALA A 198 -7.73 0.20 -33.01
C ALA A 198 -6.48 -0.40 -32.33
N ASP A 199 -6.16 -1.66 -32.67
CA ASP A 199 -4.94 -2.31 -32.13
C ASP A 199 -3.66 -1.53 -32.46
N ALA A 200 -3.59 -0.88 -33.62
CA ALA A 200 -2.46 -0.02 -34.00
C ALA A 200 -2.28 1.23 -33.11
N ASP A 201 -3.30 1.59 -32.37
CA ASP A 201 -3.29 2.72 -31.42
C ASP A 201 -3.09 2.27 -29.96
N ILE A 202 -2.70 1.02 -29.74
CA ILE A 202 -2.39 0.47 -28.41
C ILE A 202 -1.00 -0.17 -28.46
N MET A 203 -0.03 0.44 -27.76
CA MET A 203 1.30 -0.10 -27.55
C MET A 203 1.38 -0.73 -26.15
N GLU A 204 1.99 -1.89 -26.05
CA GLU A 204 2.31 -2.50 -24.74
C GLU A 204 3.81 -2.68 -24.60
N GLU A 205 4.33 -2.34 -23.40
CA GLU A 205 5.75 -2.46 -23.07
C GLU A 205 5.88 -2.92 -21.61
N TYR A 206 6.82 -3.83 -21.35
CA TYR A 206 7.05 -4.39 -20.02
C TYR A 206 8.53 -4.38 -19.66
N THR A 207 8.81 -4.12 -18.39
CA THR A 207 10.17 -4.13 -17.82
C THR A 207 10.23 -5.02 -16.58
N PRO A 208 11.37 -5.66 -16.30
CA PRO A 208 11.51 -6.42 -15.06
C PRO A 208 11.45 -5.52 -13.82
N PHE A 209 11.21 -6.11 -12.64
CA PHE A 209 11.41 -5.41 -11.37
C PHE A 209 12.86 -4.88 -11.28
N GLY A 210 13.04 -3.68 -10.72
CA GLY A 210 14.35 -3.06 -10.58
C GLY A 210 14.93 -2.49 -11.88
N HIS A 211 14.15 -2.43 -12.97
CA HIS A 211 14.58 -1.81 -14.22
C HIS A 211 14.91 -0.33 -14.02
N SER A 212 16.05 0.12 -14.58
CA SER A 212 16.56 1.47 -14.33
C SER A 212 16.84 2.31 -15.58
N ASN A 213 16.83 1.72 -16.78
CA ASN A 213 17.14 2.41 -18.03
C ASN A 213 15.91 2.55 -18.93
N TYR A 214 15.19 3.66 -18.80
CA TYR A 214 13.99 3.95 -19.59
C TYR A 214 14.22 4.78 -20.85
N GLN A 215 15.47 5.12 -21.19
CA GLN A 215 15.76 6.02 -22.31
C GLN A 215 15.14 5.56 -23.63
N THR A 216 15.31 4.31 -23.99
CA THR A 216 14.75 3.74 -25.25
C THR A 216 13.23 3.67 -25.19
N ILE A 217 12.67 3.22 -24.07
CA ILE A 217 11.21 3.09 -23.91
C ILE A 217 10.54 4.45 -24.03
N VAL A 218 11.03 5.47 -23.32
CA VAL A 218 10.48 6.83 -23.39
C VAL A 218 10.65 7.42 -24.80
N GLY A 219 11.77 7.15 -25.46
CA GLY A 219 11.97 7.52 -26.89
C GLY A 219 10.97 6.85 -27.82
N ASN A 220 10.64 5.58 -27.59
CA ASN A 220 9.62 4.86 -28.36
C ASN A 220 8.21 5.42 -28.12
N VAL A 221 7.88 5.78 -26.88
CA VAL A 221 6.63 6.45 -26.52
C VAL A 221 6.49 7.76 -27.32
N LYS A 222 7.53 8.59 -27.37
CA LYS A 222 7.51 9.85 -28.16
C LYS A 222 7.24 9.60 -29.65
N LYS A 223 7.90 8.59 -30.22
CA LYS A 223 7.69 8.24 -31.64
C LYS A 223 6.26 7.74 -31.88
N PHE A 224 5.77 6.88 -31.01
CA PHE A 224 4.42 6.34 -31.10
C PHE A 224 3.34 7.42 -30.93
N ALA A 225 3.58 8.42 -30.11
CA ALA A 225 2.65 9.52 -29.85
C ALA A 225 2.55 10.53 -31.01
N ALA A 226 3.45 10.49 -31.99
CA ALA A 226 3.48 11.47 -33.08
C ALA A 226 2.16 11.51 -33.85
N GLY A 227 1.58 12.71 -33.98
CA GLY A 227 0.38 12.97 -34.80
C GLY A 227 -0.95 12.54 -34.21
N LYS A 228 -1.00 12.01 -32.98
CA LYS A 228 -2.23 11.60 -32.31
C LYS A 228 -2.20 11.86 -30.82
N LYS A 229 -3.33 12.28 -30.23
CA LYS A 229 -3.44 12.46 -28.78
C LYS A 229 -3.21 11.13 -28.08
N THR A 230 -2.11 11.05 -27.34
CA THR A 230 -1.62 9.82 -26.72
C THR A 230 -1.50 9.98 -25.22
N ALA A 231 -1.90 8.97 -24.48
CA ALA A 231 -1.68 8.87 -23.04
C ALA A 231 -0.89 7.60 -22.70
N VAL A 232 -0.08 7.66 -21.65
CA VAL A 232 0.61 6.50 -21.09
C VAL A 232 -0.14 6.05 -19.83
N ILE A 233 -0.45 4.77 -19.75
CA ILE A 233 -0.96 4.10 -18.55
C ILE A 233 0.20 3.36 -17.92
N SER A 234 0.60 3.76 -16.71
CA SER A 234 1.73 3.17 -16.01
C SER A 234 1.26 2.23 -14.90
N THR A 235 1.63 0.98 -15.01
CA THR A 235 1.54 -0.06 -13.98
C THR A 235 2.93 -0.50 -13.52
N ILE A 236 3.91 0.41 -13.60
CA ILE A 236 5.25 0.19 -13.05
C ILE A 236 5.16 0.20 -11.52
N ASN A 237 5.80 -0.77 -10.87
CA ASN A 237 5.82 -0.91 -9.41
C ASN A 237 7.23 -0.77 -8.82
N GLY A 238 7.27 -0.32 -7.57
CA GLY A 238 8.46 -0.24 -6.76
C GLY A 238 9.45 0.83 -7.23
N ASP A 239 10.72 0.58 -6.97
CA ASP A 239 11.82 1.52 -7.19
C ASP A 239 12.07 1.89 -8.67
N SER A 240 11.60 1.07 -9.61
CA SER A 240 11.64 1.36 -11.05
C SER A 240 10.87 2.63 -11.45
N ASN A 241 9.94 3.10 -10.63
CA ASN A 241 9.24 4.37 -10.84
C ASN A 241 10.18 5.56 -10.83
N VAL A 242 11.21 5.55 -9.98
CA VAL A 242 12.16 6.68 -9.86
C VAL A 242 12.91 6.95 -11.17
N PRO A 243 13.60 5.99 -11.79
CA PRO A 243 14.26 6.20 -13.08
C PRO A 243 13.28 6.47 -14.23
N PHE A 244 12.07 5.88 -14.20
CA PHE A 244 11.06 6.16 -15.22
C PHE A 244 10.65 7.63 -15.23
N TYR A 245 10.24 8.17 -14.08
CA TYR A 245 9.83 9.58 -13.97
C TYR A 245 10.99 10.55 -14.23
N ARG A 246 12.19 10.20 -13.78
CA ARG A 246 13.39 10.98 -14.11
C ARG A 246 13.59 11.09 -15.62
N GLU A 247 13.42 9.99 -16.33
CA GLU A 247 13.60 9.96 -17.79
C GLU A 247 12.49 10.73 -18.54
N LEU A 248 11.25 10.72 -18.05
CA LEU A 248 10.20 11.60 -18.57
C LEU A 248 10.63 13.07 -18.51
N GLY A 249 11.16 13.50 -17.36
CA GLY A 249 11.69 14.84 -17.19
C GLY A 249 12.88 15.14 -18.11
N ASN A 250 13.86 14.22 -18.20
CA ASN A 250 15.05 14.35 -19.04
C ASN A 250 14.71 14.52 -20.51
N GLN A 251 13.72 13.79 -21.02
CA GLN A 251 13.30 13.89 -22.42
C GLN A 251 12.23 14.96 -22.67
N GLY A 252 11.87 15.73 -21.63
CA GLY A 252 10.95 16.86 -21.73
C GLY A 252 9.51 16.45 -22.07
N ILE A 253 9.06 15.27 -21.64
CA ILE A 253 7.68 14.84 -21.81
C ILE A 253 6.79 15.58 -20.80
N LYS A 254 6.00 16.50 -21.31
CA LYS A 254 5.04 17.27 -20.53
C LYS A 254 3.68 16.58 -20.50
N ALA A 255 2.98 16.74 -19.38
CA ALA A 255 1.61 16.22 -19.25
C ALA A 255 0.63 16.82 -20.27
N SER A 256 0.87 18.05 -20.73
CA SER A 256 0.09 18.68 -21.81
C SER A 256 0.20 17.96 -23.16
N ASP A 257 1.30 17.26 -23.39
CA ASP A 257 1.62 16.65 -24.67
C ASP A 257 1.31 15.13 -24.64
N ILE A 258 1.84 14.44 -23.62
CA ILE A 258 1.65 13.00 -23.40
C ILE A 258 1.43 12.79 -21.89
N PRO A 259 0.19 12.88 -21.39
CA PRO A 259 -0.09 12.62 -19.99
C PRO A 259 0.25 11.17 -19.61
N VAL A 260 0.88 10.99 -18.46
CA VAL A 260 1.08 9.70 -17.83
C VAL A 260 0.07 9.56 -16.70
N MET A 261 -0.71 8.50 -16.72
CA MET A 261 -1.65 8.10 -15.68
C MET A 261 -1.08 6.89 -14.95
N ALA A 262 -0.66 7.08 -13.70
CA ALA A 262 -0.07 6.03 -12.89
C ALA A 262 -1.10 5.33 -12.01
N PHE A 263 -0.92 4.02 -11.80
CA PHE A 263 -1.74 3.21 -10.88
C PHE A 263 -0.96 2.74 -9.64
N SER A 264 0.34 2.99 -9.60
CA SER A 264 1.21 2.57 -8.49
C SER A 264 2.21 3.67 -8.08
N VAL A 265 1.88 4.92 -8.34
CA VAL A 265 2.65 6.09 -7.88
C VAL A 265 1.73 7.03 -7.12
N GLY A 266 2.07 7.25 -5.88
CA GLY A 266 1.43 8.21 -5.02
C GLY A 266 2.45 9.16 -4.38
N GLU A 267 2.07 9.80 -3.31
CA GLU A 267 2.89 10.79 -2.61
C GLU A 267 4.22 10.19 -2.10
N GLU A 268 4.21 8.91 -1.72
CA GLU A 268 5.40 8.24 -1.17
C GLU A 268 6.47 8.02 -2.25
N GLU A 269 6.08 7.56 -3.43
CA GLU A 269 7.00 7.33 -4.55
C GLU A 269 7.56 8.66 -5.09
N LEU A 270 6.76 9.73 -5.08
CA LEU A 270 7.18 11.05 -5.55
C LEU A 270 8.17 11.75 -4.59
N ARG A 271 8.21 11.35 -3.34
CA ARG A 271 9.03 11.99 -2.29
C ARG A 271 10.53 12.02 -2.61
N GLY A 272 11.01 11.05 -3.38
CA GLY A 272 12.41 10.92 -3.81
C GLY A 272 12.73 11.47 -5.21
N ILE A 273 11.77 12.15 -5.86
CA ILE A 273 11.87 12.57 -7.27
C ILE A 273 11.72 14.10 -7.35
N ASP A 274 12.46 14.74 -8.30
CA ASP A 274 12.15 16.14 -8.69
C ASP A 274 10.82 16.15 -9.44
N THR A 275 9.80 16.72 -8.81
CA THR A 275 8.44 16.75 -9.35
C THR A 275 8.14 17.96 -10.25
N LYS A 276 9.03 18.97 -10.30
CA LYS A 276 8.80 20.16 -11.13
C LYS A 276 8.57 19.84 -12.61
N PRO A 277 9.38 18.99 -13.27
CA PRO A 277 9.12 18.62 -14.66
C PRO A 277 7.92 17.68 -14.84
N LEU A 278 7.34 17.16 -13.77
CA LEU A 278 6.27 16.17 -13.78
C LEU A 278 4.88 16.76 -13.48
N VAL A 279 4.81 18.07 -13.23
CA VAL A 279 3.55 18.76 -12.92
C VAL A 279 2.52 18.49 -13.99
N GLY A 280 1.31 18.08 -13.56
CA GLY A 280 0.19 17.79 -14.44
C GLY A 280 0.06 16.32 -14.84
N HIS A 281 1.10 15.48 -14.71
CA HIS A 281 0.91 14.03 -14.84
C HIS A 281 -0.03 13.51 -13.76
N LEU A 282 -0.66 12.38 -14.00
CA LEU A 282 -1.85 11.92 -13.31
C LEU A 282 -1.58 10.62 -12.53
N ALA A 283 -2.35 10.43 -11.49
CA ALA A 283 -2.50 9.15 -10.81
C ALA A 283 -3.97 8.86 -10.51
N SER A 284 -4.34 7.60 -10.53
CA SER A 284 -5.67 7.14 -10.15
C SER A 284 -5.60 6.33 -8.87
N TRP A 285 -6.32 6.78 -7.85
CA TRP A 285 -6.39 6.18 -6.53
C TRP A 285 -7.79 6.31 -5.92
N ASN A 286 -7.95 5.86 -4.68
CA ASN A 286 -9.18 6.06 -3.92
C ASN A 286 -9.00 7.08 -2.77
N TYR A 287 -7.79 7.58 -2.61
CA TYR A 287 -7.40 8.56 -1.59
C TYR A 287 -6.15 9.33 -2.06
N PHE A 288 -6.08 10.59 -1.71
CA PHE A 288 -4.87 11.43 -1.76
C PHE A 288 -4.72 12.19 -0.46
N MET A 289 -3.48 12.41 -0.02
CA MET A 289 -3.18 13.17 1.21
C MET A 289 -3.83 14.57 1.22
N SER A 290 -3.98 15.15 0.05
CA SER A 290 -4.51 16.51 -0.14
C SER A 290 -6.03 16.64 0.08
N VAL A 291 -6.77 15.55 0.22
CA VAL A 291 -8.23 15.63 0.47
C VAL A 291 -8.52 16.32 1.80
N LYS A 292 -9.52 17.22 1.78
CA LYS A 292 -9.83 18.07 2.93
C LYS A 292 -11.09 17.60 3.63
N ASN A 293 -10.91 16.95 4.77
CA ASN A 293 -11.97 16.61 5.71
C ASN A 293 -11.38 16.34 7.11
N PRO A 294 -12.16 16.38 8.20
CA PRO A 294 -11.64 16.18 9.56
C PRO A 294 -11.00 14.82 9.79
N VAL A 295 -11.53 13.75 9.18
CA VAL A 295 -11.00 12.39 9.36
C VAL A 295 -9.60 12.29 8.78
N ASN A 296 -9.36 12.88 7.59
CA ASN A 296 -8.03 12.93 6.99
C ASN A 296 -7.06 13.79 7.81
N THR A 297 -7.52 14.94 8.30
CA THR A 297 -6.69 15.78 9.18
C THR A 297 -6.23 15.02 10.41
N GLU A 298 -7.12 14.26 11.04
CA GLU A 298 -6.77 13.42 12.18
C GLU A 298 -5.78 12.31 11.79
N PHE A 299 -6.03 11.59 10.70
CA PHE A 299 -5.17 10.52 10.20
C PHE A 299 -3.75 11.01 9.88
N THR A 300 -3.63 12.08 9.12
CA THR A 300 -2.32 12.65 8.75
C THR A 300 -1.55 13.18 9.96
N ASN A 301 -2.25 13.79 10.93
CA ASN A 301 -1.62 14.26 12.17
C ASN A 301 -1.12 13.10 13.02
N LYS A 302 -1.87 12.02 13.15
CA LYS A 302 -1.44 10.80 13.89
C LYS A 302 -0.21 10.17 13.25
N MET A 303 -0.18 10.07 11.92
CA MET A 303 0.99 9.58 11.20
C MET A 303 2.23 10.46 11.45
N LYS A 304 2.08 11.77 11.39
CA LYS A 304 3.18 12.71 11.69
C LYS A 304 3.66 12.60 13.12
N GLN A 305 2.74 12.53 14.09
CA GLN A 305 3.09 12.35 15.51
C GLN A 305 3.84 11.03 15.73
N TYR A 306 3.33 9.94 15.13
CA TYR A 306 3.99 8.64 15.19
C TYR A 306 5.40 8.68 14.60
N ALA A 307 5.56 9.31 13.44
CA ALA A 307 6.87 9.43 12.78
C ALA A 307 7.90 10.18 13.64
N VAL A 308 7.47 11.25 14.32
CA VAL A 308 8.35 12.01 15.23
C VAL A 308 8.65 11.21 16.49
N GLU A 309 7.65 10.61 17.12
CA GLU A 309 7.77 9.81 18.35
C GLU A 309 8.75 8.64 18.17
N PHE A 310 8.61 7.91 17.05
CA PHE A 310 9.43 6.74 16.73
C PHE A 310 10.66 7.06 15.85
N LYS A 311 10.95 8.35 15.62
CA LYS A 311 12.12 8.83 14.88
C LYS A 311 12.26 8.16 13.51
N LEU A 312 11.15 8.06 12.78
CA LEU A 312 11.17 7.49 11.44
C LEU A 312 12.06 8.32 10.50
N PRO A 313 12.72 7.69 9.52
CA PRO A 313 13.48 8.42 8.51
C PRO A 313 12.58 9.45 7.79
N ASN A 314 13.08 10.67 7.62
CA ASN A 314 12.36 11.77 6.96
C ASN A 314 10.99 12.12 7.59
N ALA A 315 10.86 12.02 8.91
CA ALA A 315 9.62 12.37 9.62
C ALA A 315 9.10 13.79 9.31
N ASP A 316 10.01 14.73 9.03
CA ASP A 316 9.72 16.11 8.61
C ASP A 316 9.07 16.21 7.23
N LYS A 317 9.25 15.18 6.38
CA LYS A 317 8.71 15.09 5.02
C LYS A 317 7.68 13.96 4.87
N LEU A 318 7.11 13.52 5.99
CA LEU A 318 6.15 12.44 5.98
C LEU A 318 4.94 12.78 5.09
N VAL A 319 4.56 11.84 4.27
CA VAL A 319 3.34 11.86 3.47
C VAL A 319 2.44 10.68 3.82
N THR A 320 1.18 10.75 3.44
CA THR A 320 0.24 9.64 3.42
C THR A 320 -0.22 9.40 1.99
N ASN A 321 -0.56 8.16 1.66
CA ASN A 321 -1.03 7.76 0.35
C ASN A 321 -2.18 6.74 0.45
N ASP A 322 -2.72 6.34 -0.69
CA ASP A 322 -3.86 5.41 -0.77
C ASP A 322 -3.61 4.07 -0.06
N PRO A 323 -2.50 3.33 -0.29
CA PRO A 323 -2.28 2.06 0.41
C PRO A 323 -2.10 2.21 1.93
N MET A 324 -1.60 3.35 2.39
CA MET A 324 -1.56 3.65 3.84
C MET A 324 -2.97 3.84 4.40
N GLU A 325 -3.83 4.58 3.71
CA GLU A 325 -5.24 4.73 4.09
C GLU A 325 -5.96 3.38 4.10
N ALA A 326 -5.77 2.56 3.06
CA ALA A 326 -6.36 1.24 2.97
C ALA A 326 -5.88 0.27 4.07
N THR A 327 -4.61 0.39 4.48
CA THR A 327 -4.05 -0.34 5.64
C THR A 327 -4.72 0.09 6.94
N TYR A 328 -4.83 1.40 7.17
CA TYR A 328 -5.49 1.96 8.34
C TYR A 328 -6.96 1.54 8.44
N VAL A 329 -7.69 1.62 7.33
CA VAL A 329 -9.09 1.19 7.22
C VAL A 329 -9.21 -0.30 7.52
N GLY A 330 -8.38 -1.15 6.91
CA GLY A 330 -8.41 -2.59 7.09
C GLY A 330 -8.20 -3.03 8.55
N ILE A 331 -7.23 -2.43 9.24
CA ILE A 331 -6.95 -2.72 10.64
C ILE A 331 -8.13 -2.33 11.55
N ASN A 332 -8.70 -1.15 11.32
CA ASN A 332 -9.85 -0.68 12.10
C ASN A 332 -11.12 -1.51 11.82
N MET A 333 -11.35 -1.90 10.57
CA MET A 333 -12.47 -2.78 10.24
C MET A 333 -12.30 -4.18 10.83
N TRP A 334 -11.09 -4.74 10.83
CA TRP A 334 -10.80 -5.99 11.52
C TRP A 334 -11.09 -5.87 13.02
N LYS A 335 -10.63 -4.79 13.66
CA LYS A 335 -10.95 -4.50 15.07
C LYS A 335 -12.47 -4.49 15.32
N GLN A 336 -13.23 -3.76 14.51
CA GLN A 336 -14.70 -3.70 14.61
C GLN A 336 -15.33 -5.10 14.47
N ALA A 337 -14.81 -5.92 13.53
CA ALA A 337 -15.29 -7.28 13.33
C ALA A 337 -15.02 -8.19 14.53
N VAL A 338 -13.82 -8.12 15.11
CA VAL A 338 -13.45 -8.88 16.31
C VAL A 338 -14.35 -8.49 17.49
N GLU A 339 -14.57 -7.20 17.71
CA GLU A 339 -15.45 -6.69 18.77
C GLU A 339 -16.90 -7.14 18.57
N LYS A 340 -17.42 -7.06 17.34
CA LYS A 340 -18.77 -7.52 16.99
C LYS A 340 -18.92 -9.04 17.17
N ALA A 341 -17.89 -9.81 16.79
CA ALA A 341 -17.88 -11.26 16.93
C ALA A 341 -17.63 -11.72 18.37
N GLY A 342 -17.06 -10.88 19.23
CA GLY A 342 -16.57 -11.25 20.54
C GLY A 342 -15.43 -12.28 20.50
N SER A 343 -14.72 -12.39 19.37
CA SER A 343 -13.75 -13.45 19.11
C SER A 343 -12.77 -13.05 18.00
N THR A 344 -11.55 -13.58 18.05
CA THR A 344 -10.57 -13.51 16.97
C THR A 344 -10.62 -14.70 16.02
N GLU A 345 -11.53 -15.63 16.23
CA GLU A 345 -11.70 -16.81 15.36
C GLU A 345 -12.06 -16.36 13.93
N VAL A 346 -11.33 -16.88 12.95
CA VAL A 346 -11.38 -16.41 11.55
C VAL A 346 -12.78 -16.47 10.97
N ASP A 347 -13.52 -17.57 11.16
CA ASP A 347 -14.87 -17.72 10.59
C ASP A 347 -15.86 -16.71 11.20
N LYS A 348 -15.78 -16.45 12.50
CA LYS A 348 -16.61 -15.46 13.18
C LYS A 348 -16.26 -14.03 12.76
N VAL A 349 -14.97 -13.73 12.61
CA VAL A 349 -14.51 -12.43 12.12
C VAL A 349 -14.98 -12.22 10.68
N ARG A 350 -14.89 -13.23 9.82
CA ARG A 350 -15.38 -13.18 8.45
C ARG A 350 -16.88 -12.85 8.38
N GLU A 351 -17.68 -13.52 9.17
CA GLU A 351 -19.13 -13.24 9.25
C GLU A 351 -19.40 -11.81 9.73
N ALA A 352 -18.66 -11.37 10.75
CA ALA A 352 -18.80 -10.02 11.30
C ALA A 352 -18.37 -8.92 10.34
N MET A 353 -17.43 -9.20 9.42
CA MET A 353 -16.96 -8.25 8.39
C MET A 353 -18.01 -7.94 7.33
N ALA A 354 -18.94 -8.86 7.07
CA ALA A 354 -19.93 -8.70 6.01
C ALA A 354 -20.77 -7.44 6.19
N GLY A 355 -20.72 -6.54 5.21
CA GLY A 355 -21.49 -5.29 5.19
C GLY A 355 -21.04 -4.23 6.19
N GLN A 356 -19.91 -4.42 6.88
CA GLN A 356 -19.39 -3.38 7.78
C GLN A 356 -19.06 -2.10 7.04
N GLU A 357 -19.25 -0.99 7.73
CA GLU A 357 -18.93 0.35 7.25
C GLU A 357 -17.85 1.00 8.11
N PHE A 358 -17.06 1.86 7.48
CA PHE A 358 -16.02 2.65 8.13
C PHE A 358 -15.90 4.02 7.47
N LYS A 359 -15.90 5.08 8.29
CA LYS A 359 -15.68 6.44 7.80
C LYS A 359 -14.17 6.67 7.63
N ALA A 360 -13.73 6.71 6.38
CA ALA A 360 -12.32 6.71 6.00
C ALA A 360 -11.72 8.11 5.86
N PRO A 361 -10.38 8.22 5.92
CA PRO A 361 -9.66 9.47 5.62
C PRO A 361 -9.96 10.06 4.25
N SER A 362 -10.32 9.25 3.27
CA SER A 362 -10.83 9.72 1.96
C SER A 362 -12.05 10.65 2.07
N GLY A 363 -12.73 10.66 3.22
CA GLY A 363 -13.96 11.42 3.46
C GLY A 363 -15.24 10.64 3.15
N TYR A 364 -15.11 9.44 2.61
CA TYR A 364 -16.23 8.55 2.29
C TYR A 364 -16.50 7.55 3.41
N THR A 365 -17.73 7.10 3.52
CA THR A 365 -18.05 5.89 4.27
C THR A 365 -17.85 4.71 3.34
N LEU A 366 -16.88 3.85 3.66
CA LEU A 366 -16.54 2.67 2.89
C LEU A 366 -17.29 1.47 3.47
N LYS A 367 -17.70 0.55 2.60
CA LYS A 367 -18.46 -0.65 2.98
C LYS A 367 -17.76 -1.91 2.47
N MET A 368 -17.59 -2.88 3.35
CA MET A 368 -17.09 -4.20 2.95
C MET A 368 -18.22 -5.01 2.29
N ASP A 369 -18.00 -5.40 1.04
CA ASP A 369 -18.96 -6.24 0.32
C ASP A 369 -19.12 -7.60 1.00
N ALA A 370 -20.37 -7.97 1.27
CA ALA A 370 -20.67 -9.20 1.98
C ALA A 370 -20.45 -10.47 1.13
N THR A 371 -20.35 -10.33 -0.20
CA THR A 371 -20.33 -11.46 -1.12
C THR A 371 -18.94 -11.76 -1.67
N ASN A 372 -18.09 -10.75 -1.82
CA ASN A 372 -16.80 -10.87 -2.50
C ASN A 372 -15.60 -10.39 -1.70
N HIS A 373 -15.79 -9.93 -0.44
CA HIS A 373 -14.72 -9.44 0.45
C HIS A 373 -13.92 -8.24 -0.08
N HIS A 374 -14.50 -7.45 -0.96
CA HIS A 374 -13.89 -6.25 -1.48
C HIS A 374 -14.55 -5.00 -0.89
N LEU A 375 -13.74 -3.98 -0.64
CA LEU A 375 -14.22 -2.71 -0.11
C LEU A 375 -14.85 -1.86 -1.22
N HIS A 376 -16.04 -1.30 -0.99
CA HIS A 376 -16.57 -0.27 -1.85
C HIS A 376 -15.75 1.00 -1.66
N LYS A 377 -15.24 1.60 -2.73
CA LYS A 377 -14.29 2.72 -2.67
C LYS A 377 -14.62 3.81 -3.68
N PRO A 378 -14.34 5.09 -3.38
CA PRO A 378 -14.44 6.14 -4.39
C PRO A 378 -13.32 6.00 -5.41
N VAL A 379 -13.49 6.60 -6.57
CA VAL A 379 -12.41 6.80 -7.54
C VAL A 379 -12.01 8.26 -7.51
N MET A 380 -10.71 8.52 -7.45
CA MET A 380 -10.14 9.86 -7.56
C MET A 380 -9.04 9.88 -8.60
N ILE A 381 -8.92 10.99 -9.32
CA ILE A 381 -7.79 11.26 -10.19
C ILE A 381 -7.09 12.50 -9.65
N GLY A 382 -5.80 12.36 -9.40
CA GLY A 382 -4.93 13.43 -8.92
C GLY A 382 -3.93 13.87 -9.98
N GLN A 383 -3.66 15.15 -10.02
CA GLN A 383 -2.61 15.77 -10.81
C GLN A 383 -1.40 16.08 -9.94
N ILE A 384 -0.22 15.67 -10.38
CA ILE A 384 1.04 15.94 -9.66
C ILE A 384 1.28 17.45 -9.59
N ARG A 385 1.56 17.92 -8.38
CA ARG A 385 2.00 19.29 -8.07
C ARG A 385 3.53 19.36 -7.94
N GLY A 386 4.06 20.55 -8.04
CA GLY A 386 5.51 20.80 -7.89
C GLY A 386 6.09 20.45 -6.51
N ASP A 387 5.25 20.33 -5.49
CA ASP A 387 5.62 19.93 -4.13
C ASP A 387 5.50 18.43 -3.84
N GLY A 388 5.19 17.62 -4.87
CA GLY A 388 5.00 16.16 -4.74
C GLY A 388 3.65 15.74 -4.17
N GLN A 389 2.75 16.67 -3.94
CA GLN A 389 1.34 16.40 -3.62
C GLN A 389 0.51 16.33 -4.90
N PHE A 390 -0.79 16.04 -4.74
CA PHE A 390 -1.73 15.95 -5.85
C PHE A 390 -2.88 16.93 -5.68
N ASP A 391 -3.30 17.54 -6.77
CA ASP A 391 -4.61 18.18 -6.87
C ASP A 391 -5.64 17.16 -7.37
N VAL A 392 -6.70 16.95 -6.61
CA VAL A 392 -7.78 16.04 -7.03
C VAL A 392 -8.64 16.75 -8.08
N VAL A 393 -8.54 16.28 -9.32
CA VAL A 393 -9.23 16.87 -10.49
C VAL A 393 -10.51 16.13 -10.85
N TYR A 394 -10.68 14.90 -10.37
CA TYR A 394 -11.89 14.09 -10.54
C TYR A 394 -12.12 13.24 -9.30
N LYS A 395 -13.37 13.08 -8.93
CA LYS A 395 -13.80 12.11 -7.90
C LYS A 395 -15.23 11.66 -8.14
N THR A 396 -15.52 10.43 -7.82
CA THR A 396 -16.89 9.92 -7.83
C THR A 396 -17.68 10.51 -6.66
N PRO A 397 -19.00 10.76 -6.82
CA PRO A 397 -19.83 11.29 -5.73
C PRO A 397 -20.03 10.29 -4.58
N GLN A 398 -19.92 8.99 -4.86
CA GLN A 398 -20.10 7.90 -3.92
C GLN A 398 -19.00 6.85 -4.05
N ALA A 399 -18.86 6.03 -3.01
CA ALA A 399 -18.07 4.81 -3.09
C ALA A 399 -18.69 3.82 -4.10
N ILE A 400 -17.86 3.21 -4.92
CA ILE A 400 -18.27 2.29 -5.98
C ILE A 400 -18.08 0.85 -5.48
N GLN A 401 -19.07 -0.01 -5.75
CA GLN A 401 -18.95 -1.43 -5.50
C GLN A 401 -17.85 -2.04 -6.35
N ALA A 402 -16.98 -2.85 -5.74
CA ALA A 402 -15.95 -3.56 -6.47
C ALA A 402 -16.54 -4.66 -7.36
N GLN A 403 -16.00 -4.77 -8.57
CA GLN A 403 -16.26 -5.86 -9.51
C GLN A 403 -14.94 -6.62 -9.74
N PRO A 404 -14.61 -7.59 -8.86
CA PRO A 404 -13.34 -8.32 -8.97
C PRO A 404 -13.23 -9.13 -10.25
N TRP A 405 -14.35 -9.59 -10.83
CA TRP A 405 -14.39 -10.29 -12.11
C TRP A 405 -14.72 -9.32 -13.22
N SER A 406 -13.72 -9.00 -14.03
CA SER A 406 -13.88 -8.05 -15.12
C SER A 406 -14.83 -8.57 -16.22
N PRO A 407 -15.76 -7.75 -16.73
CA PRO A 407 -16.59 -8.14 -17.86
C PRO A 407 -15.84 -8.15 -19.21
N TYR A 408 -14.61 -7.64 -19.27
CA TYR A 408 -13.84 -7.48 -20.49
C TYR A 408 -12.96 -8.68 -20.84
N ILE A 409 -12.67 -9.55 -19.90
CA ILE A 409 -11.88 -10.78 -20.11
C ILE A 409 -12.57 -12.00 -19.48
N PRO A 410 -12.32 -13.21 -19.98
CA PRO A 410 -12.85 -14.43 -19.38
C PRO A 410 -12.41 -14.60 -17.91
N LYS A 411 -13.26 -15.27 -17.13
CA LYS A 411 -12.96 -15.67 -15.75
C LYS A 411 -11.85 -16.71 -15.69
#